data_946e43e3e894f5649c912903616c4eba
#
_entry.id   946e43e3e894f5649c912903616c4eba
#
_cell.length_a   1.000
_cell.length_b   1.000
_cell.length_c   1.000
_cell.angle_alpha   90.00
_cell.angle_beta   90.00
_cell.angle_gamma   90.00
#
_symmetry.space_group_name_H-M   'P 1'
#
loop_
_entity.id
_entity.type
_entity.pdbx_description
1 polymer ?
#
loop_
_entity_poly.entity_id
_entity_poly.type
_entity_poly.pdbx_seq_one_letter_code
_entity_poly.pdbx_strand_id
1 'polypeptide(L)'
;AFQTMKIVISQPELRDLALCAFSLGGLQSVFAGFFILFMIDGLNYSELEAGSAFAIASLTAIGARILWGWLGSTYLSARAVMFGISFFAAVGGLLVGIFDTSWSYNAILLVAILYNVTSLSWHGILLAETARLSPEGNVGGITGGVLAFTSIAMMVYPAIYGTLLALTDSYGLGFTFAAVPAMFCAFVFFYPAX
;
A
#
# COMPACT_ATOMS: atom_id res chain seq x y z
N ALA A 1 5.63 -11.38 20.51
CA ALA A 1 5.53 -10.44 19.38
C ALA A 1 6.88 -9.86 19.00
N PHE A 2 7.61 -9.36 19.98
CA PHE A 2 8.91 -8.74 19.72
C PHE A 2 9.93 -9.74 19.16
N GLN A 3 9.95 -10.95 19.73
CA GLN A 3 10.85 -12.00 19.26
C GLN A 3 10.51 -12.44 17.86
N THR A 4 9.21 -12.50 17.53
CA THR A 4 8.77 -12.87 16.19
C THR A 4 9.19 -11.83 15.17
N MET A 5 9.12 -10.55 15.53
CA MET A 5 9.59 -9.49 14.65
C MET A 5 11.10 -9.60 14.41
N LYS A 6 11.86 -10.00 15.41
CA LYS A 6 13.29 -10.23 15.23
C LYS A 6 13.57 -11.37 14.24
N ILE A 7 12.79 -12.44 14.34
CA ILE A 7 12.92 -13.58 13.41
C ILE A 7 12.61 -13.11 11.98
N VAL A 8 11.56 -12.32 11.82
CA VAL A 8 11.17 -11.81 10.50
C VAL A 8 12.31 -10.97 9.90
N ILE A 9 12.89 -10.07 10.70
CA ILE A 9 13.95 -9.20 10.21
C ILE A 9 15.22 -9.99 9.87
N SER A 10 15.49 -11.07 10.59
CA SER A 10 16.72 -11.83 10.40
C SER A 10 16.73 -12.68 9.13
N GLN A 11 15.58 -13.01 8.56
CA GLN A 11 15.50 -13.81 7.34
C GLN A 11 15.19 -12.92 6.14
N PRO A 12 16.04 -12.94 5.10
CA PRO A 12 15.87 -11.97 3.99
C PRO A 12 14.51 -12.02 3.32
N GLU A 13 13.95 -13.23 3.08
CA GLU A 13 12.66 -13.32 2.40
C GLU A 13 11.52 -12.79 3.28
N LEU A 14 11.56 -13.11 4.58
CA LEU A 14 10.53 -12.60 5.49
C LEU A 14 10.69 -11.09 5.71
N ARG A 15 11.92 -10.61 5.72
CA ARG A 15 12.18 -9.18 5.81
C ARG A 15 11.59 -8.43 4.62
N ASP A 16 11.71 -9.01 3.42
CA ASP A 16 11.12 -8.41 2.22
C ASP A 16 9.60 -8.31 2.36
N LEU A 17 8.97 -9.37 2.88
CA LEU A 17 7.52 -9.36 3.10
C LEU A 17 7.12 -8.32 4.14
N ALA A 18 7.93 -8.17 5.20
CA ALA A 18 7.66 -7.16 6.22
C ALA A 18 7.77 -5.75 5.64
N LEU A 19 8.74 -5.53 4.75
CA LEU A 19 8.89 -4.24 4.07
C LEU A 19 7.66 -3.95 3.21
N CYS A 20 7.17 -4.96 2.50
CA CYS A 20 5.95 -4.82 1.70
C CYS A 20 4.75 -4.48 2.59
N ALA A 21 4.60 -5.21 3.70
CA ALA A 21 3.50 -4.98 4.63
C ALA A 21 3.55 -3.56 5.21
N PHE A 22 4.74 -3.10 5.53
CA PHE A 22 4.94 -1.75 6.06
C PHE A 22 4.59 -0.70 5.00
N SER A 23 5.17 -0.84 3.81
CA SER A 23 5.05 0.18 2.76
C SER A 23 3.63 0.29 2.22
N LEU A 24 3.01 -0.85 1.94
CA LEU A 24 1.67 -0.87 1.37
C LEU A 24 0.61 -0.58 2.42
N GLY A 25 0.82 -1.07 3.65
CA GLY A 25 -0.06 -0.73 4.76
C GLY A 25 -0.05 0.76 5.04
N GLY A 26 1.12 1.39 4.93
CA GLY A 26 1.24 2.83 5.10
C GLY A 26 0.50 3.60 4.02
N LEU A 27 0.66 3.19 2.75
CA LEU A 27 -0.07 3.82 1.65
C LEU A 27 -1.57 3.68 1.84
N GLN A 28 -2.00 2.49 2.27
CA GLN A 28 -3.41 2.24 2.52
C GLN A 28 -3.96 3.17 3.61
N SER A 29 -3.22 3.34 4.69
CA SER A 29 -3.67 4.17 5.80
C SER A 29 -3.74 5.65 5.45
N VAL A 30 -2.80 6.13 4.64
CA VAL A 30 -2.80 7.52 4.20
C VAL A 30 -3.99 7.79 3.29
N PHE A 31 -4.28 6.87 2.38
CA PHE A 31 -5.44 7.03 1.50
C PHE A 31 -6.74 7.04 2.32
N ALA A 32 -6.89 6.10 3.25
CA ALA A 32 -8.10 6.02 4.06
C ALA A 32 -8.30 7.27 4.90
N GLY A 33 -7.22 7.85 5.37
CA GLY A 33 -7.33 9.02 6.25
C GLY A 33 -7.41 10.36 5.54
N PHE A 34 -6.83 10.50 4.37
CA PHE A 34 -6.60 11.82 3.81
C PHE A 34 -7.07 12.03 2.37
N PHE A 35 -7.47 10.98 1.65
CA PHE A 35 -7.87 11.16 0.25
C PHE A 35 -9.12 12.04 0.12
N ILE A 36 -10.15 11.76 0.92
CA ILE A 36 -11.39 12.54 0.86
C ILE A 36 -11.10 13.98 1.27
N LEU A 37 -10.29 14.16 2.30
CA LEU A 37 -9.91 15.50 2.74
C LEU A 37 -9.18 16.26 1.64
N PHE A 38 -8.26 15.59 0.94
CA PHE A 38 -7.54 16.19 -0.17
C PHE A 38 -8.50 16.65 -1.27
N MET A 39 -9.47 15.78 -1.64
CA MET A 39 -10.43 16.15 -2.67
C MET A 39 -11.28 17.34 -2.27
N ILE A 40 -11.76 17.37 -1.03
CA ILE A 40 -12.65 18.45 -0.59
C ILE A 40 -11.87 19.74 -0.36
N ASP A 41 -10.86 19.67 0.48
CA ASP A 41 -10.15 20.88 0.92
C ASP A 41 -9.04 21.30 -0.06
N GLY A 42 -8.42 20.33 -0.73
CA GLY A 42 -7.32 20.64 -1.64
C GLY A 42 -7.76 20.85 -3.08
N LEU A 43 -8.81 20.15 -3.52
CA LEU A 43 -9.22 20.16 -4.93
C LEU A 43 -10.62 20.74 -5.15
N ASN A 44 -11.29 21.16 -4.08
CA ASN A 44 -12.58 21.86 -4.14
C ASN A 44 -13.74 21.01 -4.65
N TYR A 45 -13.69 19.70 -4.44
CA TYR A 45 -14.82 18.84 -4.76
C TYR A 45 -15.81 18.81 -3.61
N SER A 46 -17.04 18.41 -3.92
CA SER A 46 -18.07 18.23 -2.90
C SER A 46 -17.84 16.95 -2.11
N GLU A 47 -18.50 16.84 -0.97
CA GLU A 47 -18.44 15.62 -0.16
C GLU A 47 -18.95 14.41 -0.94
N LEU A 48 -20.00 14.61 -1.74
CA LEU A 48 -20.56 13.52 -2.55
C LEU A 48 -19.58 13.08 -3.62
N GLU A 49 -18.92 14.02 -4.30
CA GLU A 49 -17.93 13.66 -5.33
C GLU A 49 -16.74 12.94 -4.72
N ALA A 50 -16.22 13.42 -3.59
CA ALA A 50 -15.08 12.80 -2.93
C ALA A 50 -15.43 11.42 -2.39
N GLY A 51 -16.59 11.30 -1.75
CA GLY A 51 -17.05 10.02 -1.23
C GLY A 51 -17.32 9.01 -2.31
N SER A 52 -17.86 9.47 -3.45
CA SER A 52 -18.11 8.58 -4.59
C SER A 52 -16.81 8.04 -5.17
N ALA A 53 -15.81 8.91 -5.34
CA ALA A 53 -14.51 8.45 -5.84
C ALA A 53 -13.87 7.44 -4.89
N PHE A 54 -13.93 7.71 -3.59
CA PHE A 54 -13.39 6.81 -2.58
C PHE A 54 -14.11 5.45 -2.63
N ALA A 55 -15.44 5.46 -2.73
CA ALA A 55 -16.22 4.23 -2.74
C ALA A 55 -15.96 3.40 -4.00
N ILE A 56 -15.92 4.05 -5.15
CA ILE A 56 -15.70 3.34 -6.42
C ILE A 56 -14.29 2.72 -6.40
N ALA A 57 -13.29 3.48 -5.98
CA ALA A 57 -11.92 2.98 -5.92
C ALA A 57 -11.81 1.81 -4.95
N SER A 58 -12.46 1.90 -3.79
CA SER A 58 -12.41 0.83 -2.80
C SER A 58 -13.11 -0.43 -3.29
N LEU A 59 -14.22 -0.27 -4.01
CA LEU A 59 -14.93 -1.42 -4.58
C LEU A 59 -14.09 -2.15 -5.62
N THR A 60 -13.33 -1.41 -6.45
CA THR A 60 -12.48 -2.06 -7.44
C THR A 60 -11.36 -2.87 -6.79
N ALA A 61 -10.96 -2.52 -5.57
CA ALA A 61 -9.94 -3.28 -4.86
C ALA A 61 -10.41 -4.70 -4.54
N ILE A 62 -11.71 -4.90 -4.35
CA ILE A 62 -12.25 -6.23 -4.09
C ILE A 62 -12.01 -7.15 -5.29
N GLY A 63 -12.30 -6.67 -6.49
CA GLY A 63 -12.03 -7.44 -7.70
C GLY A 63 -10.53 -7.64 -7.92
N ALA A 64 -9.74 -6.63 -7.59
CA ALA A 64 -8.30 -6.73 -7.76
C ALA A 64 -7.68 -7.79 -6.85
N ARG A 65 -8.21 -7.96 -5.64
CA ARG A 65 -7.73 -9.01 -4.74
C ARG A 65 -7.88 -10.39 -5.39
N ILE A 66 -9.02 -10.61 -6.05
CA ILE A 66 -9.26 -11.87 -6.74
C ILE A 66 -8.29 -12.01 -7.91
N LEU A 67 -8.11 -10.95 -8.69
CA LEU A 67 -7.23 -10.97 -9.85
C LEU A 67 -5.78 -11.25 -9.45
N TRP A 68 -5.27 -10.55 -8.43
CA TRP A 68 -3.88 -10.75 -8.00
C TRP A 68 -3.66 -12.14 -7.44
N GLY A 69 -4.63 -12.67 -6.70
CA GLY A 69 -4.54 -14.03 -6.19
C GLY A 69 -4.50 -15.05 -7.30
N TRP A 70 -5.35 -14.86 -8.33
CA TRP A 70 -5.38 -15.74 -9.48
C TRP A 70 -4.06 -15.71 -10.26
N LEU A 71 -3.53 -14.50 -10.51
CA LEU A 71 -2.27 -14.35 -11.22
C LEU A 71 -1.12 -14.99 -10.44
N GLY A 72 -1.10 -14.81 -9.14
CA GLY A 72 -0.04 -15.34 -8.30
C GLY A 72 -0.07 -16.85 -8.18
N SER A 73 -1.24 -17.47 -8.30
CA SER A 73 -1.36 -18.91 -8.20
C SER A 73 -1.27 -19.62 -9.54
N THR A 74 -1.42 -18.90 -10.67
CA THR A 74 -1.53 -19.53 -11.98
C THR A 74 -0.37 -19.18 -12.90
N TYR A 75 -0.04 -17.90 -13.05
CA TYR A 75 0.89 -17.45 -14.08
C TYR A 75 2.19 -16.85 -13.56
N LEU A 76 2.14 -16.18 -12.41
CA LEU A 76 3.26 -15.39 -11.92
C LEU A 76 3.73 -15.92 -10.57
N SER A 77 5.03 -15.74 -10.29
CA SER A 77 5.52 -16.01 -8.95
C SER A 77 4.99 -14.98 -7.97
N ALA A 78 5.02 -15.33 -6.68
CA ALA A 78 4.59 -14.40 -5.65
C ALA A 78 5.44 -13.12 -5.67
N ARG A 79 6.75 -13.26 -5.90
CA ARG A 79 7.62 -12.08 -5.94
C ARG A 79 7.29 -11.19 -7.13
N ALA A 80 6.94 -11.77 -8.29
CA ALA A 80 6.55 -10.98 -9.46
C ALA A 80 5.27 -10.20 -9.20
N VAL A 81 4.28 -10.84 -8.58
CA VAL A 81 3.03 -10.18 -8.24
C VAL A 81 3.28 -9.04 -7.23
N MET A 82 4.10 -9.31 -6.21
CA MET A 82 4.40 -8.29 -5.20
C MET A 82 5.19 -7.13 -5.80
N PHE A 83 6.08 -7.41 -6.75
CA PHE A 83 6.76 -6.34 -7.48
C PHE A 83 5.73 -5.46 -8.20
N GLY A 84 4.82 -6.09 -8.93
CA GLY A 84 3.81 -5.34 -9.67
C GLY A 84 2.92 -4.51 -8.77
N ILE A 85 2.45 -5.10 -7.68
CA ILE A 85 1.61 -4.38 -6.72
C ILE A 85 2.38 -3.19 -6.13
N SER A 86 3.62 -3.42 -5.70
CA SER A 86 4.42 -2.36 -5.08
C SER A 86 4.75 -1.25 -6.06
N PHE A 87 5.11 -1.62 -7.29
CA PHE A 87 5.46 -0.63 -8.30
C PHE A 87 4.26 0.24 -8.66
N PHE A 88 3.13 -0.39 -8.94
CA PHE A 88 1.96 0.40 -9.34
C PHE A 88 1.34 1.14 -8.15
N ALA A 89 1.48 0.64 -6.93
CA ALA A 89 1.07 1.39 -5.76
C ALA A 89 1.92 2.65 -5.61
N ALA A 90 3.23 2.54 -5.84
CA ALA A 90 4.12 3.69 -5.78
C ALA A 90 3.76 4.71 -6.87
N VAL A 91 3.48 4.22 -8.09
CA VAL A 91 3.06 5.11 -9.18
C VAL A 91 1.76 5.81 -8.81
N GLY A 92 0.79 5.07 -8.25
CA GLY A 92 -0.46 5.67 -7.81
C GLY A 92 -0.26 6.74 -6.76
N GLY A 93 0.60 6.47 -5.78
CA GLY A 93 0.90 7.45 -4.74
C GLY A 93 1.57 8.70 -5.28
N LEU A 94 2.51 8.53 -6.21
CA LEU A 94 3.17 9.68 -6.83
C LEU A 94 2.19 10.51 -7.66
N LEU A 95 1.27 9.85 -8.37
CA LEU A 95 0.25 10.57 -9.14
C LEU A 95 -0.71 11.33 -8.24
N VAL A 96 -1.13 10.74 -7.12
CA VAL A 96 -1.97 11.47 -6.16
C VAL A 96 -1.19 12.67 -5.64
N GLY A 97 0.10 12.52 -5.45
CA GLY A 97 0.94 13.61 -4.94
C GLY A 97 1.00 14.82 -5.83
N ILE A 98 0.74 14.67 -7.14
CA ILE A 98 0.76 15.80 -8.07
C ILE A 98 -0.63 16.27 -8.48
N PHE A 99 -1.68 15.77 -7.83
CA PHE A 99 -3.05 16.28 -8.10
C PHE A 99 -3.11 17.79 -7.84
N ASP A 100 -3.81 18.48 -8.74
CA ASP A 100 -4.16 19.87 -8.52
C ASP A 100 -5.52 20.14 -9.18
N THR A 101 -5.97 21.38 -9.14
CA THR A 101 -7.30 21.71 -9.63
C THR A 101 -7.43 21.61 -11.15
N SER A 102 -6.32 21.46 -11.87
CA SER A 102 -6.37 21.26 -13.33
C SER A 102 -6.74 19.84 -13.73
N TRP A 103 -6.67 18.87 -12.81
CA TRP A 103 -7.03 17.49 -13.09
C TRP A 103 -8.53 17.34 -13.19
N SER A 104 -9.01 16.55 -14.17
CA SER A 104 -10.42 16.24 -14.26
C SER A 104 -10.81 15.22 -13.18
N TYR A 105 -12.11 15.20 -12.85
CA TYR A 105 -12.62 14.24 -11.89
C TYR A 105 -12.34 12.80 -12.35
N ASN A 106 -12.55 12.53 -13.64
CA ASN A 106 -12.35 11.18 -14.16
C ASN A 106 -10.88 10.76 -14.07
N ALA A 107 -9.95 11.67 -14.30
CA ALA A 107 -8.52 11.35 -14.17
C ALA A 107 -8.17 11.04 -12.72
N ILE A 108 -8.71 11.82 -11.79
CA ILE A 108 -8.50 11.59 -10.35
C ILE A 108 -9.09 10.23 -9.96
N LEU A 109 -10.28 9.91 -10.47
CA LEU A 109 -10.92 8.64 -10.17
C LEU A 109 -10.08 7.47 -10.68
N LEU A 110 -9.54 7.58 -11.90
CA LEU A 110 -8.70 6.51 -12.45
C LEU A 110 -7.43 6.29 -11.62
N VAL A 111 -6.81 7.38 -11.16
CA VAL A 111 -5.63 7.25 -10.30
C VAL A 111 -6.01 6.64 -8.96
N ALA A 112 -7.15 7.03 -8.40
CA ALA A 112 -7.61 6.45 -7.14
C ALA A 112 -7.87 4.94 -7.29
N ILE A 113 -8.41 4.53 -8.43
CA ILE A 113 -8.61 3.11 -8.72
C ILE A 113 -7.26 2.40 -8.78
N LEU A 114 -6.30 2.95 -9.51
CA LEU A 114 -4.95 2.37 -9.60
C LEU A 114 -4.33 2.21 -8.20
N TYR A 115 -4.44 3.24 -7.39
CA TYR A 115 -3.92 3.23 -6.02
C TYR A 115 -4.54 2.09 -5.22
N ASN A 116 -5.87 1.97 -5.29
CA ASN A 116 -6.59 1.00 -4.46
C ASN A 116 -6.45 -0.44 -4.95
N VAL A 117 -6.40 -0.66 -6.27
CA VAL A 117 -6.24 -2.03 -6.76
C VAL A 117 -4.86 -2.59 -6.42
N THR A 118 -3.94 -1.76 -5.97
CA THR A 118 -2.62 -2.20 -5.53
C THR A 118 -2.45 -2.08 -4.02
N SER A 119 -2.69 -0.91 -3.44
CA SER A 119 -2.38 -0.70 -2.03
C SER A 119 -3.38 -1.36 -1.08
N LEU A 120 -4.57 -1.74 -1.56
CA LEU A 120 -5.55 -2.44 -0.73
C LEU A 120 -5.66 -3.92 -1.10
N SER A 121 -4.85 -4.43 -2.02
CA SER A 121 -5.06 -5.77 -2.58
C SER A 121 -3.89 -6.71 -2.35
N TRP A 122 -2.94 -6.33 -1.53
CA TRP A 122 -1.71 -7.09 -1.33
C TRP A 122 -1.83 -8.20 -0.29
N HIS A 123 -2.91 -8.19 0.51
CA HIS A 123 -2.99 -9.02 1.71
C HIS A 123 -2.95 -10.51 1.39
N GLY A 124 -3.71 -10.96 0.39
CA GLY A 124 -3.80 -12.37 0.08
C GLY A 124 -2.46 -12.96 -0.35
N ILE A 125 -1.78 -12.28 -1.25
CA ILE A 125 -0.47 -12.73 -1.74
C ILE A 125 0.55 -12.72 -0.60
N LEU A 126 0.55 -11.68 0.21
CA LEU A 126 1.49 -11.57 1.32
C LEU A 126 1.27 -12.68 2.33
N LEU A 127 0.01 -12.94 2.69
CA LEU A 127 -0.29 -13.97 3.68
C LEU A 127 0.06 -15.35 3.17
N ALA A 128 -0.23 -15.64 1.89
CA ALA A 128 0.09 -16.93 1.31
C ALA A 128 1.61 -17.16 1.28
N GLU A 129 2.36 -16.14 0.88
CA GLU A 129 3.83 -16.26 0.81
C GLU A 129 4.44 -16.37 2.20
N THR A 130 3.90 -15.63 3.16
CA THR A 130 4.35 -15.72 4.55
C THR A 130 4.15 -17.14 5.08
N ALA A 131 2.99 -17.73 4.80
CA ALA A 131 2.72 -19.11 5.22
C ALA A 131 3.71 -20.09 4.58
N ARG A 132 3.99 -19.91 3.29
CA ARG A 132 4.93 -20.79 2.58
C ARG A 132 6.33 -20.75 3.19
N LEU A 133 6.75 -19.57 3.64
CA LEU A 133 8.10 -19.39 4.18
C LEU A 133 8.21 -19.67 5.67
N SER A 134 7.08 -19.90 6.34
CA SER A 134 7.09 -20.10 7.79
C SER A 134 7.38 -21.55 8.14
N PRO A 135 8.09 -21.82 9.25
CA PRO A 135 8.25 -23.19 9.74
C PRO A 135 6.90 -23.79 10.12
N GLU A 136 6.80 -25.11 9.98
CA GLU A 136 5.60 -25.83 10.40
C GLU A 136 5.31 -25.56 11.86
N GLY A 137 4.04 -25.28 12.16
CA GLY A 137 3.61 -25.02 13.51
C GLY A 137 3.79 -23.59 13.97
N ASN A 138 4.39 -22.73 13.16
CA ASN A 138 4.62 -21.33 13.53
C ASN A 138 4.11 -20.33 12.48
N VAL A 139 3.17 -20.76 11.63
CA VAL A 139 2.65 -19.85 10.59
C VAL A 139 1.97 -18.65 11.23
N GLY A 140 1.15 -18.88 12.27
CA GLY A 140 0.46 -17.79 12.92
C GLY A 140 1.39 -16.77 13.58
N GLY A 141 2.44 -17.27 14.23
CA GLY A 141 3.43 -16.39 14.85
C GLY A 141 4.18 -15.54 13.84
N ILE A 142 4.66 -16.16 12.77
CA ILE A 142 5.41 -15.43 11.73
C ILE A 142 4.50 -14.45 11.01
N THR A 143 3.27 -14.85 10.71
CA THR A 143 2.30 -13.95 10.09
C THR A 143 2.04 -12.74 10.98
N GLY A 144 1.86 -12.96 12.27
CA GLY A 144 1.70 -11.86 13.22
C GLY A 144 2.90 -10.94 13.25
N GLY A 145 4.11 -11.52 13.14
CA GLY A 145 5.33 -10.71 13.10
C GLY A 145 5.42 -9.85 11.87
N VAL A 146 5.04 -10.39 10.71
CA VAL A 146 5.03 -9.60 9.46
C VAL A 146 3.97 -8.51 9.54
N LEU A 147 2.76 -8.85 9.99
CA LEU A 147 1.66 -7.89 10.05
C LEU A 147 1.86 -6.84 11.14
N ALA A 148 2.72 -7.08 12.13
CA ALA A 148 3.06 -6.05 13.12
C ALA A 148 3.66 -4.82 12.44
N PHE A 149 4.39 -5.02 11.34
CA PHE A 149 4.96 -3.89 10.60
C PHE A 149 3.87 -3.08 9.91
N THR A 150 2.79 -3.73 9.46
CA THR A 150 1.63 -3.00 8.94
C THR A 150 1.01 -2.11 10.02
N SER A 151 0.85 -2.65 11.22
CA SER A 151 0.27 -1.87 12.31
C SER A 151 1.12 -0.65 12.65
N ILE A 152 2.44 -0.83 12.67
CA ILE A 152 3.34 0.29 12.92
C ILE A 152 3.19 1.34 11.83
N ALA A 153 3.14 0.92 10.56
CA ALA A 153 2.99 1.85 9.44
C ALA A 153 1.67 2.61 9.51
N MET A 154 0.60 1.94 9.92
CA MET A 154 -0.71 2.58 10.04
C MET A 154 -0.75 3.64 11.12
N MET A 155 0.19 3.62 12.04
CA MET A 155 0.36 4.69 13.02
C MET A 155 1.31 5.77 12.52
N VAL A 156 2.43 5.35 11.93
CA VAL A 156 3.51 6.25 11.55
C VAL A 156 3.16 7.10 10.32
N TYR A 157 2.59 6.48 9.28
CA TYR A 157 2.33 7.20 8.03
C TYR A 157 1.33 8.34 8.20
N PRO A 158 0.17 8.14 8.85
CA PRO A 158 -0.74 9.26 9.06
C PRO A 158 -0.14 10.37 9.91
N ALA A 159 0.69 10.01 10.90
CA ALA A 159 1.35 11.02 11.75
C ALA A 159 2.31 11.86 10.91
N ILE A 160 3.09 11.22 10.05
CA ILE A 160 4.02 11.95 9.17
C ILE A 160 3.22 12.80 8.18
N TYR A 161 2.16 12.24 7.60
CA TYR A 161 1.33 12.99 6.66
C TYR A 161 0.76 14.24 7.31
N GLY A 162 0.18 14.09 8.50
CA GLY A 162 -0.39 15.23 9.21
C GLY A 162 0.65 16.30 9.54
N THR A 163 1.85 15.87 9.91
CA THR A 163 2.93 16.81 10.18
C THR A 163 3.35 17.55 8.92
N LEU A 164 3.51 16.84 7.81
CA LEU A 164 3.86 17.47 6.54
C LEU A 164 2.78 18.44 6.09
N LEU A 165 1.52 18.06 6.24
CA LEU A 165 0.40 18.93 5.87
C LEU A 165 0.41 20.20 6.72
N ALA A 166 0.64 20.07 8.03
CA ALA A 166 0.68 21.22 8.93
C ALA A 166 1.82 22.17 8.60
N LEU A 167 2.97 21.63 8.19
CA LEU A 167 4.13 22.45 7.90
C LEU A 167 4.12 23.07 6.51
N THR A 168 3.53 22.41 5.53
CA THR A 168 3.62 22.84 4.13
C THR A 168 2.29 23.24 3.50
N ASP A 169 1.19 22.92 4.13
CA ASP A 169 -0.16 23.10 3.57
C ASP A 169 -0.37 22.35 2.25
N SER A 170 0.44 21.33 2.00
CA SER A 170 0.35 20.54 0.76
C SER A 170 -0.26 19.17 1.05
N TYR A 171 -1.43 18.91 0.47
CA TYR A 171 -2.08 17.61 0.61
C TYR A 171 -1.36 16.53 -0.21
N GLY A 172 -0.68 16.92 -1.29
CA GLY A 172 0.00 15.94 -2.13
C GLY A 172 1.33 15.46 -1.60
N LEU A 173 2.02 16.28 -0.81
CA LEU A 173 3.38 15.98 -0.39
C LEU A 173 3.46 14.69 0.42
N GLY A 174 2.47 14.46 1.30
CA GLY A 174 2.45 13.24 2.10
C GLY A 174 2.28 11.98 1.26
N PHE A 175 1.49 12.06 0.19
CA PHE A 175 1.36 10.93 -0.72
C PHE A 175 2.65 10.65 -1.47
N THR A 176 3.36 11.70 -1.86
CA THR A 176 4.67 11.54 -2.51
C THR A 176 5.65 10.85 -1.57
N PHE A 177 5.72 11.28 -0.32
CA PHE A 177 6.60 10.63 0.65
C PHE A 177 6.19 9.20 0.94
N ALA A 178 4.87 8.93 1.02
CA ALA A 178 4.41 7.57 1.28
C ALA A 178 4.71 6.64 0.11
N ALA A 179 4.80 7.17 -1.11
CA ALA A 179 5.10 6.36 -2.29
C ALA A 179 6.56 5.91 -2.35
N VAL A 180 7.48 6.63 -1.70
CA VAL A 180 8.90 6.30 -1.78
C VAL A 180 9.21 4.92 -1.19
N PRO A 181 8.74 4.57 0.01
CA PRO A 181 8.98 3.21 0.51
C PRO A 181 8.40 2.12 -0.38
N ALA A 182 7.25 2.36 -1.02
CA ALA A 182 6.67 1.39 -1.93
C ALA A 182 7.54 1.20 -3.17
N MET A 183 8.14 2.27 -3.69
CA MET A 183 9.07 2.16 -4.82
C MET A 183 10.31 1.38 -4.41
N PHE A 184 10.84 1.64 -3.21
CA PHE A 184 11.96 0.87 -2.69
C PHE A 184 11.59 -0.61 -2.55
N CYS A 185 10.38 -0.88 -2.08
CA CYS A 185 9.87 -2.25 -1.98
C CYS A 185 9.82 -2.92 -3.35
N ALA A 186 9.39 -2.18 -4.38
CA ALA A 186 9.37 -2.72 -5.73
C ALA A 186 10.77 -3.11 -6.19
N PHE A 187 11.76 -2.28 -5.91
CA PHE A 187 13.15 -2.62 -6.23
C PHE A 187 13.58 -3.90 -5.53
N VAL A 188 13.22 -4.05 -4.26
CA VAL A 188 13.60 -5.24 -3.49
C VAL A 188 13.01 -6.50 -4.12
N PHE A 189 11.74 -6.44 -4.56
CA PHE A 189 11.10 -7.60 -5.16
C PHE A 189 11.51 -7.83 -6.62
N PHE A 190 12.05 -6.82 -7.28
CA PHE A 190 12.57 -6.99 -8.64
C PHE A 190 13.81 -7.89 -8.64
N TYR A 191 14.65 -7.80 -7.61
CA TYR A 191 15.84 -8.62 -7.48
C TYR A 191 15.54 -9.84 -6.59
N PRO A 192 16.06 -11.03 -6.93
CA PRO A 192 15.82 -12.20 -6.07
C PRO A 192 16.49 -12.04 -4.72
N ALA A 193 15.82 -12.62 -3.71
CA ALA A 193 16.41 -12.62 -2.38
C ALA A 193 17.63 -13.50 -2.38
N UNK A 194 18.38 -12.87 -1.89
CA UNK A 194 19.61 -13.53 -1.84
C UNK A 194 19.97 -14.36 -1.07
#